data_6ddbbf8263c7c2b57d58cbc945c26756
#
_entry.id   6ddbbf8263c7c2b57d58cbc945c26756
#
_cell.length_a   1.000
_cell.length_b   1.000
_cell.length_c   1.000
_cell.angle_alpha   90.00
_cell.angle_beta   90.00
_cell.angle_gamma   90.00
#
_symmetry.space_group_name_H-M   'P 1'
#
loop_
_entity.id
_entity.type
_entity.pdbx_description
1 polymer ?
#
loop_
_entity_poly.entity_id
_entity_poly.type
_entity_poly.pdbx_seq_one_letter_code
_entity_poly.pdbx_strand_id
1 'polypeptide(L)'
;MNYWLMKSEPDVFGIDHLMKKPKKTEHWDGVRNYQARNMMRDEMKKGDLVFFYHSNCDEPGIVGIMTVVREGYPDHTAFDPKQKYHDPKSDPENPRWYMVDVKHKRKLKRTITLKELKEYADTELEDCPLVRKGNRLSIMPLTERQWDFILSLE
;
A
#
# COMPACT_ATOMS: atom_id res chain seq x y z
N MET A 1 -12.13 2.62 12.10
CA MET A 1 -10.91 2.91 11.32
C MET A 1 -10.19 1.61 11.02
N ASN A 2 -9.77 1.44 9.79
CA ASN A 2 -8.97 0.28 9.40
C ASN A 2 -7.52 0.68 9.19
N TYR A 3 -6.63 -0.31 9.30
CA TYR A 3 -5.18 -0.14 9.14
C TYR A 3 -4.71 -1.00 7.99
N TRP A 4 -3.84 -0.45 7.16
CA TRP A 4 -3.38 -1.09 5.92
C TRP A 4 -1.88 -0.96 5.76
N LEU A 5 -1.31 -1.80 4.90
CA LEU A 5 0.06 -1.65 4.40
C LEU A 5 -0.01 -1.74 2.89
N MET A 6 0.63 -0.80 2.21
CA MET A 6 0.69 -0.77 0.74
C MET A 6 2.13 -0.73 0.29
N LYS A 7 2.49 -1.62 -0.63
CA LYS A 7 3.85 -1.78 -1.14
C LYS A 7 4.04 -1.05 -2.46
N SER A 8 5.18 -0.37 -2.59
CA SER A 8 5.61 0.24 -3.85
C SER A 8 7.12 0.16 -3.98
N GLU A 9 7.61 0.01 -5.20
CA GLU A 9 9.05 0.04 -5.46
C GLU A 9 9.54 1.50 -5.44
N PRO A 10 10.57 1.83 -4.65
CA PRO A 10 11.01 3.22 -4.52
C PRO A 10 11.53 3.84 -5.82
N ASP A 11 12.01 3.02 -6.76
CA ASP A 11 12.46 3.51 -8.08
C ASP A 11 11.28 3.89 -8.98
N VAL A 12 10.11 3.33 -8.74
CA VAL A 12 8.89 3.62 -9.51
C VAL A 12 8.09 4.71 -8.82
N PHE A 13 7.76 4.50 -7.54
CA PHE A 13 7.02 5.48 -6.74
C PHE A 13 7.34 5.28 -5.26
N GLY A 14 8.31 6.03 -4.74
CA GLY A 14 8.69 6.01 -3.34
C GLY A 14 8.00 7.09 -2.51
N ILE A 15 8.23 7.04 -1.20
CA ILE A 15 7.63 8.01 -0.27
C ILE A 15 8.03 9.46 -0.60
N ASP A 16 9.26 9.66 -1.08
CA ASP A 16 9.72 11.01 -1.45
C ASP A 16 8.97 11.53 -2.69
N HIS A 17 8.59 10.65 -3.61
CA HIS A 17 7.74 11.01 -4.73
C HIS A 17 6.37 11.48 -4.25
N LEU A 18 5.77 10.78 -3.30
CA LEU A 18 4.48 11.15 -2.73
C LEU A 18 4.55 12.52 -2.02
N MET A 19 5.63 12.75 -1.28
CA MET A 19 5.83 14.03 -0.57
C MET A 19 5.90 15.24 -1.51
N LYS A 20 6.35 15.02 -2.75
CA LYS A 20 6.49 16.07 -3.77
C LYS A 20 5.26 16.29 -4.62
N LYS A 21 4.25 15.44 -4.50
CA LYS A 21 3.01 15.60 -5.27
C LYS A 21 2.19 16.77 -4.76
N PRO A 22 1.34 17.39 -5.61
CA PRO A 22 0.42 18.44 -5.18
C PRO A 22 -0.42 17.96 -3.98
N LYS A 23 -0.48 18.75 -2.92
CA LYS A 23 -1.15 18.39 -1.67
C LYS A 23 -0.64 17.09 -1.04
N LYS A 24 0.55 16.63 -1.48
CA LYS A 24 1.17 15.36 -1.03
C LYS A 24 0.24 14.16 -1.23
N THR A 25 -0.55 14.19 -2.29
CA THR A 25 -1.60 13.21 -2.58
C THR A 25 -1.39 12.61 -3.96
N GLU A 26 -1.62 11.31 -4.08
CA GLU A 26 -1.55 10.61 -5.36
C GLU A 26 -2.56 9.46 -5.39
N HIS A 27 -3.03 9.13 -6.59
CA HIS A 27 -3.81 7.92 -6.79
C HIS A 27 -2.87 6.70 -6.77
N TRP A 28 -3.33 5.61 -6.17
CA TRP A 28 -2.56 4.37 -6.07
C TRP A 28 -2.98 3.40 -7.18
N ASP A 29 -2.45 3.63 -8.37
CA ASP A 29 -2.81 2.89 -9.58
C ASP A 29 -1.95 1.63 -9.78
N GLY A 30 -2.28 0.88 -10.81
CA GLY A 30 -1.45 -0.22 -11.29
C GLY A 30 -1.53 -1.50 -10.47
N VAL A 31 -2.45 -1.60 -9.53
CA VAL A 31 -2.65 -2.84 -8.76
C VAL A 31 -3.39 -3.85 -9.62
N ARG A 32 -2.74 -4.97 -9.93
CA ARG A 32 -3.26 -6.00 -10.85
C ARG A 32 -3.40 -7.36 -10.16
N ASN A 33 -3.92 -7.35 -8.94
CA ASN A 33 -4.25 -8.53 -8.15
C ASN A 33 -5.68 -8.37 -7.66
N TYR A 34 -6.52 -9.37 -7.87
CA TYR A 34 -7.94 -9.26 -7.54
C TYR A 34 -8.20 -9.13 -6.05
N GLN A 35 -7.41 -9.77 -5.21
CA GLN A 35 -7.58 -9.66 -3.76
C GLN A 35 -7.28 -8.24 -3.28
N ALA A 36 -6.18 -7.66 -3.75
CA ALA A 36 -5.83 -6.27 -3.43
C ALA A 36 -6.85 -5.29 -4.01
N ARG A 37 -7.33 -5.54 -5.25
CA ARG A 37 -8.39 -4.73 -5.86
C ARG A 37 -9.64 -4.71 -4.99
N ASN A 38 -10.05 -5.87 -4.46
CA ASN A 38 -11.24 -5.96 -3.62
C ASN A 38 -11.08 -5.15 -2.34
N MET A 39 -9.88 -5.14 -1.75
CA MET A 39 -9.62 -4.31 -0.57
C MET A 39 -9.80 -2.83 -0.88
N MET A 40 -9.25 -2.35 -1.99
CA MET A 40 -9.38 -0.93 -2.38
C MET A 40 -10.81 -0.57 -2.76
N ARG A 41 -11.49 -1.45 -3.48
CA ARG A 41 -12.86 -1.19 -3.95
C ARG A 41 -13.87 -1.21 -2.80
N ASP A 42 -13.75 -2.18 -1.89
CA ASP A 42 -14.83 -2.52 -0.96
C ASP A 42 -14.53 -2.22 0.50
N GLU A 43 -13.27 -2.17 0.91
CA GLU A 43 -12.90 -2.17 2.33
C GLU A 43 -12.15 -0.94 2.80
N MET A 44 -11.31 -0.35 1.97
CA MET A 44 -10.54 0.85 2.34
C MET A 44 -11.44 2.07 2.38
N LYS A 45 -11.40 2.80 3.49
CA LYS A 45 -12.27 3.95 3.73
C LYS A 45 -11.47 5.21 3.97
N LYS A 46 -12.04 6.34 3.61
CA LYS A 46 -11.47 7.66 3.87
C LYS A 46 -11.14 7.80 5.36
N GLY A 47 -9.92 8.21 5.66
CA GLY A 47 -9.43 8.34 7.03
C GLY A 47 -8.64 7.13 7.52
N ASP A 48 -8.66 6.00 6.81
CA ASP A 48 -7.86 4.84 7.18
C ASP A 48 -6.38 5.16 7.12
N LEU A 49 -5.61 4.58 8.04
CA LEU A 49 -4.16 4.76 8.09
C LEU A 49 -3.45 3.64 7.35
N VAL A 50 -2.37 4.00 6.65
CA VAL A 50 -1.64 3.11 5.76
C VAL A 50 -0.15 3.24 5.99
N PHE A 51 0.54 2.12 6.23
CA PHE A 51 1.99 2.10 6.16
C PHE A 51 2.44 2.10 4.70
N PHE A 52 3.35 3.01 4.37
CA PHE A 52 4.03 3.03 3.08
C PHE A 52 5.25 2.11 3.17
N TYR A 53 5.25 1.07 2.34
CA TYR A 53 6.30 0.05 2.35
C TYR A 53 7.07 0.09 1.04
N HIS A 54 8.41 0.19 1.12
CA HIS A 54 9.28 0.06 -0.04
C HIS A 54 9.61 -1.41 -0.28
N SER A 55 9.28 -1.92 -1.47
CA SER A 55 9.53 -3.30 -1.89
C SER A 55 10.56 -3.35 -3.02
N ASN A 56 11.11 -4.54 -3.24
CA ASN A 56 12.04 -4.82 -4.35
C ASN A 56 13.17 -3.80 -4.41
N CYS A 57 13.88 -3.63 -3.31
CA CYS A 57 14.98 -2.69 -3.15
C CYS A 57 16.00 -3.27 -2.15
N ASP A 58 17.12 -2.56 -1.95
CA ASP A 58 18.20 -3.04 -1.08
C ASP A 58 17.76 -3.28 0.35
N GLU A 59 16.88 -2.43 0.87
CA GLU A 59 16.41 -2.51 2.25
C GLU A 59 14.88 -2.41 2.29
N PRO A 60 14.17 -3.51 1.95
CA PRO A 60 12.70 -3.49 2.00
C PRO A 60 12.19 -3.20 3.41
N GLY A 61 11.18 -2.37 3.51
CA GLY A 61 10.62 -2.04 4.82
C GLY A 61 9.63 -0.90 4.79
N ILE A 62 9.12 -0.59 5.96
CA ILE A 62 8.14 0.47 6.17
C ILE A 62 8.87 1.79 6.36
N VAL A 63 8.52 2.79 5.57
CA VAL A 63 9.22 4.08 5.54
C VAL A 63 8.37 5.26 5.97
N GLY A 64 7.05 5.11 6.00
CA GLY A 64 6.19 6.23 6.38
C GLY A 64 4.75 5.83 6.58
N ILE A 65 3.92 6.83 6.83
CA ILE A 65 2.49 6.70 7.05
C ILE A 65 1.76 7.63 6.09
N MET A 66 0.69 7.13 5.50
CA MET A 66 -0.21 7.90 4.67
C MET A 66 -1.66 7.64 5.09
N THR A 67 -2.58 8.45 4.58
CA THR A 67 -3.99 8.36 4.90
C THR A 67 -4.79 8.20 3.62
N VAL A 68 -5.80 7.35 3.62
CA VAL A 68 -6.75 7.25 2.50
C VAL A 68 -7.59 8.52 2.49
N VAL A 69 -7.59 9.24 1.38
CA VAL A 69 -8.34 10.50 1.23
C VAL A 69 -9.45 10.41 0.18
N ARG A 70 -9.44 9.35 -0.65
CA ARG A 70 -10.51 9.03 -1.59
C ARG A 70 -10.70 7.54 -1.64
N GLU A 71 -11.93 7.08 -1.46
CA GLU A 71 -12.30 5.66 -1.50
C GLU A 71 -12.28 5.10 -2.92
N GLY A 72 -12.38 3.80 -3.05
CA GLY A 72 -12.19 3.08 -4.31
C GLY A 72 -12.97 3.64 -5.50
N TYR A 73 -12.26 3.87 -6.61
CA TYR A 73 -12.83 4.28 -7.88
C TYR A 73 -12.05 3.63 -9.00
N PRO A 74 -12.62 3.58 -10.23
CA PRO A 74 -11.95 2.88 -11.32
C PRO A 74 -10.56 3.41 -11.64
N ASP A 75 -9.60 2.48 -11.83
CA ASP A 75 -8.23 2.82 -12.23
C ASP A 75 -8.22 3.15 -13.73
N HIS A 76 -8.16 4.43 -14.05
CA HIS A 76 -8.21 4.90 -15.42
C HIS A 76 -6.97 4.54 -16.24
N THR A 77 -5.84 4.23 -15.59
CA THR A 77 -4.62 3.84 -16.30
C THR A 77 -4.77 2.51 -17.02
N ALA A 78 -5.74 1.68 -16.59
CA ALA A 78 -6.05 0.41 -17.26
C ALA A 78 -6.64 0.60 -18.65
N PHE A 79 -7.27 1.74 -18.93
CA PHE A 79 -7.96 2.01 -20.19
C PHE A 79 -7.09 2.70 -21.25
N ASP A 80 -5.93 3.20 -20.86
CA ASP A 80 -5.06 3.97 -21.75
C ASP A 80 -3.91 3.10 -22.26
N PRO A 81 -3.84 2.81 -23.56
CA PRO A 81 -2.75 2.00 -24.14
C PRO A 81 -1.35 2.59 -23.94
N LYS A 82 -1.25 3.88 -23.63
CA LYS A 82 0.02 4.56 -23.39
C LYS A 82 0.53 4.38 -21.96
N GLN A 83 -0.31 3.87 -21.07
CA GLN A 83 0.04 3.69 -19.66
C GLN A 83 0.71 2.33 -19.42
N LYS A 84 1.69 2.31 -18.49
CA LYS A 84 2.41 1.11 -18.10
C LYS A 84 1.46 -0.02 -17.65
N TYR A 85 0.36 0.34 -16.98
CA TYR A 85 -0.57 -0.61 -16.40
C TYR A 85 -1.82 -0.84 -17.24
N HIS A 86 -1.75 -0.55 -18.55
CA HIS A 86 -2.86 -0.80 -19.45
C HIS A 86 -3.31 -2.26 -19.44
N ASP A 87 -4.61 -2.48 -19.32
CA ASP A 87 -5.22 -3.80 -19.41
C ASP A 87 -6.25 -3.78 -20.56
N PRO A 88 -5.93 -4.40 -21.71
CA PRO A 88 -6.83 -4.37 -22.87
C PRO A 88 -8.17 -5.08 -22.63
N LYS A 89 -8.25 -5.91 -21.58
CA LYS A 89 -9.49 -6.62 -21.22
C LYS A 89 -10.39 -5.81 -20.30
N SER A 90 -9.92 -4.67 -19.78
CA SER A 90 -10.72 -3.83 -18.89
C SER A 90 -11.57 -2.87 -19.71
N ASP A 91 -12.84 -2.71 -19.33
CA ASP A 91 -13.83 -1.88 -20.00
C ASP A 91 -14.24 -0.73 -19.10
N PRO A 92 -14.19 0.53 -19.57
CA PRO A 92 -14.65 1.68 -18.77
C PRO A 92 -16.10 1.56 -18.26
N GLU A 93 -16.96 0.82 -18.97
CA GLU A 93 -18.34 0.59 -18.54
C GLU A 93 -18.47 -0.53 -17.52
N ASN A 94 -17.45 -1.40 -17.43
CA ASN A 94 -17.40 -2.49 -16.44
C ASN A 94 -15.97 -2.61 -15.95
N PRO A 95 -15.48 -1.66 -15.14
CA PRO A 95 -14.07 -1.61 -14.78
C PRO A 95 -13.67 -2.82 -13.94
N ARG A 96 -12.49 -3.35 -14.27
CA ARG A 96 -11.90 -4.50 -13.58
C ARG A 96 -11.00 -4.06 -12.42
N TRP A 97 -10.31 -2.93 -12.61
CA TRP A 97 -9.30 -2.45 -11.67
C TRP A 97 -9.71 -1.15 -11.01
N TYR A 98 -9.37 -1.04 -9.74
CA TYR A 98 -9.73 0.09 -8.89
C TYR A 98 -8.49 0.67 -8.22
N MET A 99 -8.60 1.89 -7.73
CA MET A 99 -7.55 2.56 -6.99
C MET A 99 -8.17 3.44 -5.90
N VAL A 100 -7.33 3.86 -4.96
CA VAL A 100 -7.69 4.84 -3.93
C VAL A 100 -6.71 5.99 -4.02
N ASP A 101 -7.05 7.13 -3.43
CA ASP A 101 -6.10 8.22 -3.26
C ASP A 101 -5.54 8.20 -1.85
N VAL A 102 -4.24 8.39 -1.74
CA VAL A 102 -3.53 8.43 -0.46
C VAL A 102 -2.78 9.74 -0.32
N LYS A 103 -2.69 10.23 0.92
CA LYS A 103 -1.99 11.46 1.26
C LYS A 103 -0.88 11.15 2.25
N HIS A 104 0.31 11.68 1.99
CA HIS A 104 1.43 11.59 2.93
C HIS A 104 1.05 12.20 4.28
N LYS A 105 1.28 11.44 5.36
CA LYS A 105 1.07 11.92 6.72
C LYS A 105 2.39 12.26 7.40
N ARG A 106 3.31 11.29 7.46
CA ARG A 106 4.66 11.52 7.95
C ARG A 106 5.63 10.43 7.51
N LYS A 107 6.90 10.77 7.43
CA LYS A 107 7.99 9.83 7.21
C LYS A 107 8.44 9.30 8.56
N LEU A 108 8.71 8.00 8.67
CA LEU A 108 9.23 7.42 9.92
C LEU A 108 10.64 7.92 10.20
N LYS A 109 11.05 7.88 11.46
CA LYS A 109 12.41 8.28 11.89
C LYS A 109 13.47 7.38 11.29
N ARG A 110 13.14 6.14 10.98
CA ARG A 110 13.99 5.17 10.31
C ARG A 110 13.15 4.19 9.52
N THR A 111 13.77 3.48 8.58
CA THR A 111 13.10 2.36 7.91
C THR A 111 12.97 1.19 8.89
N ILE A 112 11.75 0.70 9.07
CA ILE A 112 11.53 -0.55 9.81
C ILE A 112 11.61 -1.67 8.79
N THR A 113 12.74 -2.39 8.77
CA THR A 113 13.03 -3.34 7.70
C THR A 113 12.20 -4.61 7.82
N LEU A 114 11.95 -5.25 6.67
CA LEU A 114 11.30 -6.57 6.64
C LEU A 114 12.13 -7.58 7.45
N LYS A 115 13.44 -7.52 7.37
CA LYS A 115 14.33 -8.40 8.13
C LYS A 115 14.07 -8.30 9.64
N GLU A 116 13.94 -7.07 10.14
CA GLU A 116 13.62 -6.84 11.55
C GLU A 116 12.21 -7.35 11.90
N LEU A 117 11.23 -7.05 11.05
CA LEU A 117 9.84 -7.47 11.29
C LEU A 117 9.70 -9.00 11.35
N LYS A 118 10.49 -9.72 10.55
CA LYS A 118 10.49 -11.19 10.55
C LYS A 118 10.96 -11.79 11.86
N GLU A 119 11.71 -11.04 12.66
CA GLU A 119 12.14 -11.51 14.00
C GLU A 119 10.96 -11.69 14.95
N TYR A 120 9.82 -11.05 14.67
CA TYR A 120 8.60 -11.12 15.46
C TYR A 120 7.53 -12.01 14.84
N ALA A 121 7.87 -12.77 13.79
CA ALA A 121 6.90 -13.58 13.04
C ALA A 121 6.22 -14.66 13.87
N ASP A 122 6.88 -15.16 14.91
CA ASP A 122 6.34 -16.18 15.81
C ASP A 122 5.82 -15.60 17.12
N THR A 123 5.83 -14.30 17.28
CA THR A 123 5.43 -13.60 18.52
C THR A 123 4.40 -12.52 18.19
N GLU A 124 4.75 -11.25 18.29
CA GLU A 124 3.79 -10.15 18.14
C GLU A 124 3.17 -10.03 16.75
N LEU A 125 3.84 -10.57 15.71
CA LEU A 125 3.38 -10.51 14.32
C LEU A 125 3.00 -11.86 13.72
N GLU A 126 2.69 -12.86 14.58
CA GLU A 126 2.43 -14.23 14.09
C GLU A 126 1.27 -14.30 13.08
N ASP A 127 0.27 -13.44 13.21
CA ASP A 127 -0.88 -13.41 12.30
C ASP A 127 -0.75 -12.34 11.21
N CYS A 128 0.39 -11.67 11.12
CA CYS A 128 0.59 -10.59 10.15
C CYS A 128 1.00 -11.18 8.79
N PRO A 129 0.21 -10.94 7.72
CA PRO A 129 0.53 -11.49 6.40
C PRO A 129 1.91 -11.08 5.87
N LEU A 130 2.38 -9.88 6.24
CA LEU A 130 3.66 -9.35 5.75
C LEU A 130 4.84 -10.27 6.03
N VAL A 131 4.86 -10.89 7.22
CA VAL A 131 5.99 -11.73 7.67
C VAL A 131 5.80 -13.20 7.34
N ARG A 132 4.68 -13.59 6.72
CA ARG A 132 4.44 -14.96 6.31
C ARG A 132 5.31 -15.32 5.10
N LYS A 133 5.87 -16.53 5.14
CA LYS A 133 6.63 -17.06 4.01
C LYS A 133 5.75 -17.16 2.77
N GLY A 134 6.24 -16.65 1.64
CA GLY A 134 5.54 -16.75 0.37
C GLY A 134 4.43 -15.72 0.16
N ASN A 135 4.25 -14.77 1.08
CA ASN A 135 3.27 -13.71 0.88
C ASN A 135 3.70 -12.77 -0.25
N ARG A 136 2.80 -12.59 -1.23
CA ARG A 136 3.04 -11.73 -2.41
C ARG A 136 2.03 -10.61 -2.54
N LEU A 137 1.20 -10.39 -1.51
CA LEU A 137 0.23 -9.30 -1.54
C LEU A 137 0.92 -7.95 -1.49
N SER A 138 0.51 -7.04 -2.36
CA SER A 138 0.99 -5.65 -2.36
C SER A 138 0.17 -4.74 -1.46
N ILE A 139 -1.01 -5.18 -1.05
CA ILE A 139 -1.88 -4.50 -0.10
C ILE A 139 -2.35 -5.53 0.90
N MET A 140 -2.33 -5.18 2.18
CA MET A 140 -2.81 -6.08 3.22
C MET A 140 -3.40 -5.31 4.39
N PRO A 141 -4.43 -5.89 5.05
CA PRO A 141 -4.95 -5.30 6.28
C PRO A 141 -4.03 -5.61 7.45
N LEU A 142 -4.01 -4.72 8.41
CA LEU A 142 -3.34 -4.91 9.69
C LEU A 142 -4.36 -4.73 10.81
N THR A 143 -4.18 -5.48 11.91
CA THR A 143 -4.96 -5.20 13.11
C THR A 143 -4.40 -3.96 13.80
N GLU A 144 -5.19 -3.32 14.64
CA GLU A 144 -4.72 -2.20 15.45
C GLU A 144 -3.53 -2.60 16.31
N ARG A 145 -3.55 -3.79 16.88
CA ARG A 145 -2.46 -4.34 17.68
C ARG A 145 -1.17 -4.47 16.88
N GLN A 146 -1.26 -4.98 15.64
CA GLN A 146 -0.09 -5.09 14.75
C GLN A 146 0.44 -3.71 14.38
N TRP A 147 -0.45 -2.78 14.06
CA TRP A 147 -0.11 -1.41 13.74
C TRP A 147 0.66 -0.75 14.88
N ASP A 148 0.10 -0.81 16.09
CA ASP A 148 0.70 -0.20 17.28
C ASP A 148 2.07 -0.81 17.60
N PHE A 149 2.18 -2.14 17.49
CA PHE A 149 3.45 -2.84 17.73
C PHE A 149 4.52 -2.38 16.73
N ILE A 150 4.20 -2.39 15.45
CA ILE A 150 5.14 -1.97 14.41
C ILE A 150 5.59 -0.53 14.66
N LEU A 151 4.65 0.35 14.97
CA LEU A 151 4.96 1.75 15.20
C LEU A 151 5.86 1.94 16.43
N SER A 152 5.77 1.06 17.41
CA SER A 152 6.63 1.10 18.59
C SER A 152 8.10 0.81 18.28
N LEU A 153 8.39 0.20 17.14
CA LEU A 153 9.76 -0.13 16.71
C LEU A 153 10.50 1.06 16.09
N GLU A 154 9.81 2.12 15.78
CA GLU A 154 10.35 3.30 15.15
C GLU A 154 11.47 3.97 15.95
#